data_f905f6ce35581b56b427c80c3eb9328a
#
_entry.id   f905f6ce35581b56b427c80c3eb9328a
#
_cell.length_a   1.000
_cell.length_b   1.000
_cell.length_c   1.000
_cell.angle_alpha   90.00
_cell.angle_beta   90.00
_cell.angle_gamma   90.00
#
_symmetry.space_group_name_H-M   'P 1'
#
loop_
_entity.id
_entity.type
_entity.pdbx_description
1 polymer ?
#
loop_
_entity_poly.entity_id
_entity_poly.type
_entity_poly.pdbx_seq_one_letter_code
_entity_poly.pdbx_strand_id
1 'polypeptide(L)'
;GYTERIVGRFGCERLLFSPEFLREGKALYDNLHPSRIVVGRPHGGTATEADARLFASLLQQGAAEGNIPTLYPNAAEAEAIKLFANTYLAVRVSYFNELDTYCELKGLDTRQIIDGVCLDPRIGAHYNNPSFGYGGYCLPKDTRQLVANFGDIPNKIISASVAANDERKDHIARMVLQRAAGGVVGVYRLTMKADSDNFRESSIRGA
;
A
#
# COMPACT_ATOMS: atom_id res chain seq x y z
N GLY A 1 15.32 -10.99 4.94
CA GLY A 1 15.44 -10.00 3.93
C GLY A 1 15.86 -10.53 2.56
N TYR A 2 15.27 -10.01 1.52
CA TYR A 2 15.66 -10.37 0.14
C TYR A 2 17.08 -9.87 -0.18
N THR A 3 17.39 -8.66 0.25
CA THR A 3 18.70 -8.01 0.04
C THR A 3 19.84 -8.84 0.64
N GLU A 4 19.65 -9.37 1.85
CA GLU A 4 20.64 -10.25 2.49
C GLU A 4 20.89 -11.52 1.67
N ARG A 5 19.83 -12.12 1.10
CA ARG A 5 19.96 -13.30 0.24
C ARG A 5 20.73 -13.00 -1.05
N ILE A 6 20.54 -11.80 -1.63
CA ILE A 6 21.26 -11.37 -2.84
C ILE A 6 22.75 -11.20 -2.54
N VAL A 7 23.10 -10.56 -1.41
CA VAL A 7 24.52 -10.45 -0.98
C VAL A 7 25.14 -11.84 -0.87
N GLY A 8 24.50 -12.76 -0.15
CA GLY A 8 25.04 -14.11 0.04
C GLY A 8 25.11 -14.94 -1.26
N ARG A 9 24.16 -14.76 -2.18
CA ARG A 9 24.10 -15.54 -3.42
C ARG A 9 25.04 -15.07 -4.51
N PHE A 10 25.25 -13.76 -4.63
CA PHE A 10 25.98 -13.17 -5.75
C PHE A 10 27.30 -12.52 -5.35
N GLY A 11 27.63 -12.49 -4.05
CA GLY A 11 28.83 -11.81 -3.55
C GLY A 11 28.80 -10.29 -3.80
N CYS A 12 27.64 -9.69 -3.95
CA CYS A 12 27.48 -8.25 -4.17
C CYS A 12 27.61 -7.51 -2.83
N GLU A 13 28.85 -7.37 -2.33
CA GLU A 13 29.10 -6.85 -0.99
C GLU A 13 28.74 -5.36 -0.81
N ARG A 14 28.85 -4.54 -1.86
CA ARG A 14 28.52 -3.10 -1.83
C ARG A 14 27.10 -2.86 -2.32
N LEU A 15 26.13 -3.36 -1.60
CA LEU A 15 24.70 -3.24 -1.92
C LEU A 15 24.00 -2.39 -0.88
N LEU A 16 23.09 -1.52 -1.33
CA LEU A 16 22.15 -0.76 -0.50
C LEU A 16 20.74 -1.10 -0.94
N PHE A 17 19.81 -1.04 -0.02
CA PHE A 17 18.38 -1.14 -0.32
C PHE A 17 17.69 0.17 0.01
N SER A 18 17.03 0.79 -0.97
CA SER A 18 16.22 1.99 -0.74
C SER A 18 14.81 1.76 -1.28
N PRO A 19 13.80 1.62 -0.40
CA PRO A 19 12.42 1.47 -0.84
C PRO A 19 11.89 2.78 -1.44
N GLU A 20 11.07 2.66 -2.48
CA GLU A 20 10.29 3.78 -3.01
C GLU A 20 8.94 3.89 -2.27
N PHE A 21 8.40 5.10 -2.17
CA PHE A 21 7.09 5.39 -1.58
C PHE A 21 6.21 6.19 -2.53
N LEU A 22 6.32 5.89 -3.82
CA LEU A 22 5.66 6.63 -4.90
C LEU A 22 4.22 6.17 -5.08
N ARG A 23 3.35 7.14 -5.39
CA ARG A 23 1.98 6.87 -5.79
C ARG A 23 1.92 6.74 -7.32
N GLU A 24 1.26 5.69 -7.80
CA GLU A 24 0.96 5.52 -9.22
C GLU A 24 0.20 6.75 -9.75
N GLY A 25 0.60 7.25 -10.90
CA GLY A 25 0.08 8.49 -11.50
C GLY A 25 0.69 9.78 -10.94
N LYS A 26 1.46 9.72 -9.82
CA LYS A 26 2.13 10.87 -9.20
C LYS A 26 3.62 10.64 -8.94
N ALA A 27 4.22 9.65 -9.60
CA ALA A 27 5.58 9.21 -9.32
C ALA A 27 6.63 10.33 -9.42
N LEU A 28 6.54 11.18 -10.45
CA LEU A 28 7.46 12.31 -10.59
C LEU A 28 7.30 13.32 -9.44
N TYR A 29 6.06 13.66 -9.11
CA TYR A 29 5.80 14.56 -7.99
C TYR A 29 6.34 13.99 -6.67
N ASP A 30 6.05 12.72 -6.39
CA ASP A 30 6.48 12.06 -5.15
C ASP A 30 8.01 11.87 -5.08
N ASN A 31 8.71 11.77 -6.22
CA ASN A 31 10.18 11.80 -6.27
C ASN A 31 10.75 13.17 -5.94
N LEU A 32 10.11 14.23 -6.44
CA LEU A 32 10.54 15.60 -6.14
C LEU A 32 10.15 16.03 -4.72
N HIS A 33 9.10 15.44 -4.14
CA HIS A 33 8.57 15.77 -2.80
C HIS A 33 8.49 14.51 -1.92
N PRO A 34 9.60 13.82 -1.65
CA PRO A 34 9.57 12.60 -0.88
C PRO A 34 9.24 12.87 0.58
N SER A 35 8.28 12.13 1.13
CA SER A 35 7.91 12.25 2.55
C SER A 35 9.00 11.76 3.50
N ARG A 36 9.87 10.89 3.01
CA ARG A 36 11.01 10.29 3.73
C ARG A 36 11.96 9.60 2.78
N ILE A 37 13.22 9.45 3.20
CA ILE A 37 14.26 8.66 2.55
C ILE A 37 14.66 7.54 3.51
N VAL A 38 14.73 6.31 3.02
CA VAL A 38 15.19 5.15 3.80
C VAL A 38 16.30 4.46 3.01
N VAL A 39 17.45 4.27 3.63
CA VAL A 39 18.59 3.60 3.00
C VAL A 39 19.09 2.51 3.92
N GLY A 40 18.78 1.25 3.57
CA GLY A 40 19.15 0.07 4.34
C GLY A 40 20.48 -0.54 3.88
N ARG A 41 21.26 -1.02 4.84
CA ARG A 41 22.52 -1.75 4.61
C ARG A 41 22.37 -3.21 5.01
N PRO A 42 22.77 -4.17 4.17
CA PRO A 42 22.77 -5.58 4.55
C PRO A 42 23.88 -5.88 5.57
N HIS A 43 23.62 -6.78 6.52
CA HIS A 43 24.59 -7.19 7.53
C HIS A 43 25.81 -7.92 6.93
N GLY A 44 25.58 -8.72 5.89
CA GLY A 44 26.66 -9.48 5.21
C GLY A 44 27.42 -8.70 4.14
N GLY A 45 27.11 -7.39 3.98
CA GLY A 45 27.76 -6.54 2.97
C GLY A 45 28.88 -5.68 3.53
N THR A 46 29.68 -5.09 2.63
CA THR A 46 30.75 -4.14 2.95
C THR A 46 30.31 -2.67 2.80
N ALA A 47 29.07 -2.41 2.40
CA ALA A 47 28.53 -1.05 2.32
C ALA A 47 28.56 -0.37 3.69
N THR A 48 29.21 0.78 3.76
CA THR A 48 29.39 1.54 4.99
C THR A 48 28.22 2.49 5.26
N GLU A 49 28.16 3.07 6.47
CA GLU A 49 27.23 4.14 6.74
C GLU A 49 27.50 5.39 5.89
N ALA A 50 28.76 5.65 5.56
CA ALA A 50 29.13 6.74 4.67
C ALA A 50 28.56 6.53 3.25
N ASP A 51 28.56 5.31 2.73
CA ASP A 51 27.94 4.99 1.44
C ASP A 51 26.42 5.23 1.48
N ALA A 52 25.75 4.82 2.55
CA ALA A 52 24.30 5.06 2.73
C ALA A 52 23.98 6.56 2.84
N ARG A 53 24.80 7.32 3.57
CA ARG A 53 24.66 8.78 3.69
C ARG A 53 24.93 9.48 2.36
N LEU A 54 25.93 9.04 1.61
CA LEU A 54 26.20 9.58 0.28
C LEU A 54 25.00 9.33 -0.66
N PHE A 55 24.45 8.12 -0.70
CA PHE A 55 23.28 7.83 -1.52
C PHE A 55 22.07 8.66 -1.11
N ALA A 56 21.79 8.76 0.19
CA ALA A 56 20.69 9.59 0.70
C ALA A 56 20.87 11.07 0.34
N SER A 57 22.13 11.59 0.39
CA SER A 57 22.38 12.99 0.02
C SER A 57 22.11 13.26 -1.46
N LEU A 58 22.36 12.30 -2.35
CA LEU A 58 22.00 12.43 -3.76
C LEU A 58 20.49 12.48 -3.96
N LEU A 59 19.72 11.66 -3.21
CA LEU A 59 18.25 11.72 -3.25
C LEU A 59 17.72 13.06 -2.70
N GLN A 60 18.31 13.57 -1.62
CA GLN A 60 17.94 14.88 -1.10
C GLN A 60 18.27 16.03 -2.05
N GLN A 61 19.40 15.96 -2.77
CA GLN A 61 19.75 16.97 -3.79
C GLN A 61 18.81 16.96 -4.99
N GLY A 62 18.25 15.79 -5.33
CA GLY A 62 17.26 15.64 -6.40
C GLY A 62 15.85 16.08 -6.03
N ALA A 63 15.56 16.25 -4.73
CA ALA A 63 14.27 16.69 -4.25
C ALA A 63 14.11 18.22 -4.33
N ALA A 64 12.84 18.66 -4.44
CA ALA A 64 12.50 20.09 -4.45
C ALA A 64 12.53 20.70 -3.03
N GLU A 65 12.42 19.86 -1.99
CA GLU A 65 12.37 20.26 -0.58
C GLU A 65 13.67 19.87 0.13
N GLY A 66 14.11 20.72 1.05
CA GLY A 66 15.24 20.41 1.94
C GLY A 66 14.79 19.68 3.22
N ASN A 67 15.75 19.09 3.92
CA ASN A 67 15.55 18.44 5.23
C ASN A 67 14.52 17.30 5.27
N ILE A 68 14.53 16.43 4.26
CA ILE A 68 13.66 15.27 4.21
C ILE A 68 14.07 14.29 5.32
N PRO A 69 13.14 13.82 6.17
CA PRO A 69 13.42 12.81 7.18
C PRO A 69 14.10 11.58 6.57
N THR A 70 15.29 11.26 7.07
CA THR A 70 16.11 10.18 6.50
C THR A 70 16.47 9.16 7.56
N LEU A 71 16.30 7.87 7.22
CA LEU A 71 16.59 6.73 8.09
C LEU A 71 17.65 5.84 7.47
N TYR A 72 18.53 5.30 8.32
CA TYR A 72 19.62 4.39 7.95
C TYR A 72 19.55 3.04 8.68
N PRO A 73 18.46 2.27 8.52
CA PRO A 73 18.31 0.96 9.14
C PRO A 73 19.17 -0.10 8.47
N ASN A 74 19.09 -1.36 8.94
CA ASN A 74 19.56 -2.49 8.13
C ASN A 74 18.59 -2.74 6.96
N ALA A 75 19.04 -3.50 5.96
CA ALA A 75 18.24 -3.74 4.75
C ALA A 75 16.93 -4.47 5.05
N ALA A 76 16.93 -5.40 6.00
CA ALA A 76 15.73 -6.13 6.38
C ALA A 76 14.66 -5.22 7.00
N GLU A 77 15.05 -4.27 7.85
CA GLU A 77 14.13 -3.28 8.42
C GLU A 77 13.63 -2.31 7.33
N ALA A 78 14.49 -1.91 6.40
CA ALA A 78 14.08 -1.06 5.28
C ALA A 78 13.04 -1.76 4.37
N GLU A 79 13.23 -3.06 4.09
CA GLU A 79 12.23 -3.89 3.40
C GLU A 79 10.92 -3.96 4.19
N ALA A 80 11.00 -4.18 5.51
CA ALA A 80 9.84 -4.25 6.39
C ALA A 80 9.07 -2.93 6.43
N ILE A 81 9.76 -1.78 6.53
CA ILE A 81 9.14 -0.44 6.51
C ILE A 81 8.23 -0.28 5.28
N LYS A 82 8.70 -0.70 4.09
CA LYS A 82 7.90 -0.63 2.86
C LYS A 82 6.66 -1.50 2.93
N LEU A 83 6.82 -2.77 3.31
CA LEU A 83 5.72 -3.74 3.34
C LEU A 83 4.67 -3.35 4.39
N PHE A 84 5.10 -2.98 5.61
CA PHE A 84 4.17 -2.56 6.66
C PHE A 84 3.46 -1.25 6.34
N ALA A 85 4.14 -0.27 5.71
CA ALA A 85 3.50 0.96 5.29
C ALA A 85 2.36 0.71 4.28
N ASN A 86 2.61 -0.09 3.23
CA ASN A 86 1.59 -0.41 2.24
C ASN A 86 0.48 -1.28 2.83
N THR A 87 0.81 -2.23 3.69
CA THR A 87 -0.17 -3.07 4.37
C THR A 87 -1.06 -2.27 5.32
N TYR A 88 -0.51 -1.30 6.06
CA TYR A 88 -1.33 -0.40 6.87
C TYR A 88 -2.38 0.34 6.03
N LEU A 89 -1.99 0.85 4.86
CA LEU A 89 -2.94 1.50 3.95
C LEU A 89 -4.03 0.53 3.46
N ALA A 90 -3.66 -0.71 3.16
CA ALA A 90 -4.61 -1.75 2.77
C ALA A 90 -5.61 -2.08 3.89
N VAL A 91 -5.12 -2.26 5.13
CA VAL A 91 -5.97 -2.46 6.33
C VAL A 91 -6.93 -1.30 6.52
N ARG A 92 -6.45 -0.07 6.35
CA ARG A 92 -7.27 1.13 6.48
C ARG A 92 -8.40 1.18 5.43
N VAL A 93 -8.09 0.85 4.17
CA VAL A 93 -9.13 0.76 3.12
C VAL A 93 -10.14 -0.35 3.46
N SER A 94 -9.68 -1.52 3.92
CA SER A 94 -10.56 -2.61 4.34
C SER A 94 -11.52 -2.17 5.46
N TYR A 95 -11.02 -1.45 6.45
CA TYR A 95 -11.85 -0.92 7.54
C TYR A 95 -13.00 -0.04 7.03
N PHE A 96 -12.70 0.91 6.14
CA PHE A 96 -13.75 1.79 5.60
C PHE A 96 -14.67 1.07 4.61
N ASN A 97 -14.20 0.03 3.92
CA ASN A 97 -15.04 -0.83 3.10
C ASN A 97 -16.03 -1.66 3.95
N GLU A 98 -15.58 -2.20 5.08
CA GLU A 98 -16.47 -2.91 6.02
C GLU A 98 -17.49 -1.97 6.67
N LEU A 99 -17.06 -0.76 7.05
CA LEU A 99 -17.95 0.28 7.55
C LEU A 99 -19.05 0.60 6.53
N ASP A 100 -18.70 0.78 5.26
CA ASP A 100 -19.65 1.04 4.18
C ASP A 100 -20.61 -0.15 3.97
N THR A 101 -20.10 -1.37 3.94
CA THR A 101 -20.92 -2.58 3.85
C THR A 101 -21.93 -2.65 5.00
N TYR A 102 -21.49 -2.35 6.23
CA TYR A 102 -22.37 -2.29 7.40
C TYR A 102 -23.48 -1.24 7.21
N CYS A 103 -23.12 -0.04 6.77
CA CYS A 103 -24.08 1.03 6.53
C CYS A 103 -25.09 0.67 5.45
N GLU A 104 -24.65 0.13 4.32
CA GLU A 104 -25.53 -0.34 3.24
C GLU A 104 -26.57 -1.35 3.75
N LEU A 105 -26.14 -2.35 4.52
CA LEU A 105 -27.01 -3.42 5.04
C LEU A 105 -27.94 -2.93 6.15
N LYS A 106 -27.61 -1.84 6.84
CA LYS A 106 -28.42 -1.24 7.91
C LYS A 106 -29.27 -0.05 7.45
N GLY A 107 -29.14 0.37 6.20
CA GLY A 107 -29.85 1.55 5.67
C GLY A 107 -29.36 2.86 6.28
N LEU A 108 -28.08 2.93 6.64
CA LEU A 108 -27.43 4.12 7.22
C LEU A 108 -26.72 4.94 6.14
N ASP A 109 -26.51 6.22 6.41
CA ASP A 109 -25.75 7.11 5.54
C ASP A 109 -24.23 6.93 5.81
N THR A 110 -23.57 6.17 4.94
CA THR A 110 -22.13 5.91 5.01
C THR A 110 -21.32 7.20 5.08
N ARG A 111 -21.69 8.19 4.28
CA ARG A 111 -20.92 9.44 4.19
C ARG A 111 -20.90 10.20 5.51
N GLN A 112 -22.06 10.35 6.14
CA GLN A 112 -22.16 11.02 7.43
C GLN A 112 -21.35 10.30 8.51
N ILE A 113 -21.35 8.96 8.50
CA ILE A 113 -20.62 8.18 9.49
C ILE A 113 -19.11 8.31 9.26
N ILE A 114 -18.64 8.20 8.01
CA ILE A 114 -17.23 8.39 7.68
C ILE A 114 -16.75 9.79 8.06
N ASP A 115 -17.49 10.81 7.68
CA ASP A 115 -17.16 12.20 8.01
C ASP A 115 -17.06 12.38 9.52
N GLY A 116 -18.02 11.85 10.29
CA GLY A 116 -17.98 11.91 11.76
C GLY A 116 -16.80 11.16 12.39
N VAL A 117 -16.51 9.94 11.93
CA VAL A 117 -15.36 9.15 12.40
C VAL A 117 -14.03 9.86 12.10
N CYS A 118 -13.91 10.46 10.92
CA CYS A 118 -12.69 11.12 10.47
C CYS A 118 -12.44 12.49 11.10
N LEU A 119 -13.38 13.06 11.84
CA LEU A 119 -13.17 14.27 12.66
C LEU A 119 -12.20 14.02 13.81
N ASP A 120 -12.04 12.77 14.27
CA ASP A 120 -10.99 12.46 15.25
C ASP A 120 -9.60 12.63 14.59
N PRO A 121 -8.74 13.55 15.11
CA PRO A 121 -7.44 13.83 14.51
C PRO A 121 -6.48 12.63 14.53
N ARG A 122 -6.71 11.63 15.38
CA ARG A 122 -5.95 10.37 15.40
C ARG A 122 -6.32 9.46 14.23
N ILE A 123 -7.50 9.65 13.65
CA ILE A 123 -8.00 8.90 12.49
C ILE A 123 -7.74 9.70 11.21
N GLY A 124 -8.26 10.92 11.11
CA GLY A 124 -8.10 11.78 9.94
C GLY A 124 -8.74 11.24 8.66
N ALA A 125 -8.70 12.03 7.61
CA ALA A 125 -9.41 11.79 6.35
C ALA A 125 -8.56 11.11 5.24
N HIS A 126 -7.52 10.36 5.61
CA HIS A 126 -6.66 9.68 4.64
C HIS A 126 -7.16 8.28 4.35
N TYR A 127 -7.22 7.88 3.07
CA TYR A 127 -7.63 6.52 2.66
C TYR A 127 -8.96 6.06 3.29
N ASN A 128 -9.91 6.99 3.41
CA ASN A 128 -11.23 6.78 4.04
C ASN A 128 -12.37 6.66 3.04
N ASN A 129 -12.08 6.61 1.74
CA ASN A 129 -13.09 6.50 0.70
C ASN A 129 -13.38 5.02 0.41
N PRO A 130 -14.60 4.51 0.63
CA PRO A 130 -14.97 3.15 0.27
C PRO A 130 -14.81 2.89 -1.22
N SER A 131 -14.47 1.67 -1.54
CA SER A 131 -14.18 1.23 -2.91
C SER A 131 -14.67 -0.20 -3.14
N PHE A 132 -14.46 -0.72 -4.34
CA PHE A 132 -14.71 -2.14 -4.66
C PHE A 132 -13.67 -3.09 -4.05
N GLY A 133 -12.76 -2.57 -3.28
CA GLY A 133 -11.62 -3.22 -2.67
C GLY A 133 -10.35 -2.39 -2.89
N TYR A 134 -9.32 -2.58 -2.06
CA TYR A 134 -8.03 -2.03 -2.39
C TYR A 134 -7.43 -2.79 -3.58
N GLY A 135 -6.86 -2.07 -4.51
CA GLY A 135 -6.33 -2.60 -5.75
C GLY A 135 -5.10 -1.81 -6.19
N GLY A 136 -4.83 -1.82 -7.49
CA GLY A 136 -3.56 -1.42 -8.05
C GLY A 136 -2.51 -2.50 -7.81
N TYR A 137 -1.30 -2.27 -8.29
CA TYR A 137 -0.24 -3.28 -8.23
C TYR A 137 0.33 -3.46 -6.80
N CYS A 138 0.57 -2.34 -6.10
CA CYS A 138 1.37 -2.35 -4.86
C CYS A 138 0.62 -2.93 -3.65
N LEU A 139 -0.58 -2.42 -3.33
CA LEU A 139 -1.25 -2.81 -2.09
C LEU A 139 -1.57 -4.32 -2.03
N PRO A 140 -2.20 -4.94 -3.04
CA PRO A 140 -2.48 -6.39 -3.00
C PRO A 140 -1.22 -7.24 -2.98
N LYS A 141 -0.19 -6.87 -3.75
CA LYS A 141 1.07 -7.59 -3.81
C LYS A 141 1.80 -7.55 -2.47
N ASP A 142 1.98 -6.35 -1.92
CA ASP A 142 2.79 -6.16 -0.70
C ASP A 142 2.10 -6.74 0.53
N THR A 143 0.76 -6.67 0.61
CA THR A 143 0.00 -7.27 1.70
C THR A 143 0.10 -8.80 1.68
N ARG A 144 -0.07 -9.44 0.51
CA ARG A 144 0.12 -10.90 0.35
C ARG A 144 1.56 -11.32 0.63
N GLN A 145 2.53 -10.52 0.16
CA GLN A 145 3.96 -10.76 0.45
C GLN A 145 4.22 -10.72 1.95
N LEU A 146 3.64 -9.74 2.67
CA LEU A 146 3.82 -9.62 4.10
C LEU A 146 3.19 -10.82 4.84
N VAL A 147 1.99 -11.25 4.47
CA VAL A 147 1.37 -12.47 5.02
C VAL A 147 2.29 -13.68 4.84
N ALA A 148 2.84 -13.86 3.64
CA ALA A 148 3.77 -14.96 3.37
C ALA A 148 5.07 -14.85 4.21
N ASN A 149 5.56 -13.65 4.45
CA ASN A 149 6.76 -13.42 5.26
C ASN A 149 6.56 -13.71 6.76
N PHE A 150 5.31 -13.69 7.25
CA PHE A 150 5.02 -14.03 8.64
C PHE A 150 5.26 -15.52 8.96
N GLY A 151 5.09 -16.42 7.97
CA GLY A 151 5.22 -17.87 8.23
C GLY A 151 4.33 -18.27 9.41
N ASP A 152 4.94 -18.82 10.46
CA ASP A 152 4.25 -19.26 11.67
C ASP A 152 3.96 -18.14 12.70
N ILE A 153 4.39 -16.91 12.41
CA ILE A 153 4.13 -15.77 13.30
C ILE A 153 2.65 -15.37 13.21
N PRO A 154 1.95 -15.17 14.34
CA PRO A 154 0.54 -14.74 14.33
C PRO A 154 0.33 -13.41 13.59
N ASN A 155 -0.61 -13.37 12.64
CA ASN A 155 -0.86 -12.18 11.82
C ASN A 155 -2.36 -11.96 11.49
N LYS A 156 -3.23 -12.13 12.49
CA LYS A 156 -4.70 -12.13 12.29
C LYS A 156 -5.23 -10.90 11.57
N ILE A 157 -4.80 -9.70 11.93
CA ILE A 157 -5.28 -8.44 11.32
C ILE A 157 -4.87 -8.37 9.83
N ILE A 158 -3.61 -8.71 9.52
CA ILE A 158 -3.07 -8.59 8.17
C ILE A 158 -3.72 -9.65 7.26
N SER A 159 -3.83 -10.90 7.72
CA SER A 159 -4.53 -11.95 6.97
C SER A 159 -6.01 -11.64 6.79
N ALA A 160 -6.69 -11.12 7.81
CA ALA A 160 -8.08 -10.71 7.70
C ALA A 160 -8.28 -9.59 6.66
N SER A 161 -7.35 -8.64 6.57
CA SER A 161 -7.43 -7.58 5.55
C SER A 161 -7.37 -8.14 4.12
N VAL A 162 -6.60 -9.21 3.87
CA VAL A 162 -6.58 -9.88 2.56
C VAL A 162 -7.93 -10.55 2.27
N ALA A 163 -8.48 -11.29 3.24
CA ALA A 163 -9.78 -11.94 3.10
C ALA A 163 -10.91 -10.91 2.92
N ALA A 164 -10.94 -9.86 3.74
CA ALA A 164 -11.92 -8.79 3.67
C ALA A 164 -11.93 -8.07 2.30
N ASN A 165 -10.78 -8.00 1.64
CA ASN A 165 -10.69 -7.41 0.30
C ASN A 165 -11.39 -8.26 -0.76
N ASP A 166 -11.33 -9.59 -0.64
CA ASP A 166 -12.01 -10.50 -1.57
C ASP A 166 -13.53 -10.55 -1.23
N GLU A 167 -13.90 -10.59 0.05
CA GLU A 167 -15.29 -10.49 0.50
C GLU A 167 -15.99 -9.21 0.05
N ARG A 168 -15.25 -8.07 0.04
CA ARG A 168 -15.77 -6.80 -0.47
C ARG A 168 -16.13 -6.85 -1.95
N LYS A 169 -15.29 -7.47 -2.78
CA LYS A 169 -15.58 -7.64 -4.21
C LYS A 169 -16.84 -8.47 -4.42
N ASP A 170 -16.96 -9.58 -3.68
CA ASP A 170 -18.14 -10.44 -3.75
C ASP A 170 -19.41 -9.72 -3.28
N HIS A 171 -19.30 -8.87 -2.24
CA HIS A 171 -20.41 -8.04 -1.78
C HIS A 171 -20.86 -7.08 -2.88
N ILE A 172 -19.94 -6.33 -3.48
CA ILE A 172 -20.24 -5.40 -4.56
C ILE A 172 -20.87 -6.12 -5.76
N ALA A 173 -20.32 -7.26 -6.16
CA ALA A 173 -20.87 -8.08 -7.25
C ALA A 173 -22.33 -8.47 -6.96
N ARG A 174 -22.61 -8.98 -5.77
CA ARG A 174 -23.99 -9.34 -5.35
C ARG A 174 -24.92 -8.13 -5.39
N MET A 175 -24.49 -6.98 -4.89
CA MET A 175 -25.29 -5.74 -4.88
C MET A 175 -25.61 -5.27 -6.30
N VAL A 176 -24.64 -5.33 -7.21
CA VAL A 176 -24.82 -4.97 -8.62
C VAL A 176 -25.81 -5.91 -9.29
N LEU A 177 -25.66 -7.24 -9.13
CA LEU A 177 -26.57 -8.24 -9.71
C LEU A 177 -27.99 -8.09 -9.19
N GLN A 178 -28.17 -7.85 -7.90
CA GLN A 178 -29.49 -7.60 -7.31
C GLN A 178 -30.18 -6.36 -7.90
N ARG A 179 -29.44 -5.26 -8.07
CA ARG A 179 -29.98 -4.03 -8.66
C ARG A 179 -30.23 -4.14 -10.15
N ALA A 180 -29.40 -4.92 -10.85
CA ALA A 180 -29.57 -5.16 -12.29
C ALA A 180 -30.81 -6.02 -12.62
N ALA A 181 -31.26 -6.86 -11.69
CA ALA A 181 -32.45 -7.72 -11.83
C ALA A 181 -32.50 -8.48 -13.18
N GLY A 182 -31.35 -8.97 -13.65
CA GLY A 182 -31.20 -9.66 -14.96
C GLY A 182 -30.98 -8.73 -16.15
N GLY A 183 -30.93 -7.42 -15.94
CA GLY A 183 -30.59 -6.44 -16.97
C GLY A 183 -29.12 -6.37 -17.31
N VAL A 184 -28.76 -5.53 -18.30
CA VAL A 184 -27.38 -5.30 -18.72
C VAL A 184 -26.67 -4.37 -17.76
N VAL A 185 -25.48 -4.78 -17.31
CA VAL A 185 -24.61 -3.97 -16.46
C VAL A 185 -23.50 -3.36 -17.32
N GLY A 186 -23.45 -2.02 -17.35
CA GLY A 186 -22.37 -1.29 -17.99
C GLY A 186 -21.21 -1.07 -17.02
N VAL A 187 -20.00 -1.47 -17.39
CA VAL A 187 -18.78 -1.15 -16.64
C VAL A 187 -18.12 0.08 -17.25
N TYR A 188 -18.17 1.18 -16.50
CA TYR A 188 -17.51 2.42 -16.90
C TYR A 188 -16.19 2.56 -16.14
N ARG A 189 -15.08 2.66 -16.88
CA ARG A 189 -13.74 2.88 -16.35
C ARG A 189 -13.17 1.67 -15.56
N LEU A 190 -12.33 0.91 -16.22
CA LEU A 190 -11.68 -0.27 -15.61
C LEU A 190 -10.47 0.07 -14.73
N THR A 191 -9.98 1.32 -14.75
CA THR A 191 -8.83 1.76 -13.94
C THR A 191 -9.28 2.26 -12.57
N MET A 192 -8.57 1.89 -11.50
CA MET A 192 -8.90 2.31 -10.14
C MET A 192 -8.49 3.75 -9.82
N LYS A 193 -7.43 4.24 -10.42
CA LYS A 193 -6.89 5.57 -10.16
C LYS A 193 -7.10 6.48 -11.37
N ALA A 194 -7.43 7.74 -11.10
CA ALA A 194 -7.37 8.77 -12.11
C ALA A 194 -5.92 8.84 -12.65
N ASP A 195 -5.78 9.03 -13.95
CA ASP A 195 -4.48 9.18 -14.63
C ASP A 195 -3.56 7.92 -14.56
N SER A 196 -4.13 6.73 -14.36
CA SER A 196 -3.39 5.46 -14.42
C SER A 196 -3.85 4.63 -15.61
N ASP A 197 -2.89 4.08 -16.36
CA ASP A 197 -3.13 3.14 -17.46
C ASP A 197 -3.22 1.69 -16.98
N ASN A 198 -2.98 1.45 -15.68
CA ASN A 198 -2.95 0.10 -15.13
C ASN A 198 -4.35 -0.38 -14.77
N PHE A 199 -4.96 -1.13 -15.68
CA PHE A 199 -6.25 -1.81 -15.45
C PHE A 199 -6.09 -3.26 -15.00
N ARG A 200 -4.87 -3.83 -15.03
CA ARG A 200 -4.63 -5.26 -14.81
C ARG A 200 -4.98 -5.73 -13.41
N GLU A 201 -4.67 -4.90 -12.41
CA GLU A 201 -4.87 -5.18 -10.99
C GLU A 201 -6.03 -4.35 -10.39
N SER A 202 -6.97 -3.94 -11.23
CA SER A 202 -8.16 -3.22 -10.78
C SER A 202 -9.10 -4.14 -10.00
N SER A 203 -9.57 -3.71 -8.83
CA SER A 203 -10.57 -4.45 -8.03
C SER A 203 -11.92 -4.59 -8.75
N ILE A 204 -12.24 -3.71 -9.70
CA ILE A 204 -13.44 -3.80 -10.55
C ILE A 204 -13.45 -5.10 -11.38
N ARG A 205 -12.29 -5.60 -11.79
CA ARG A 205 -12.18 -6.86 -12.53
C ARG A 205 -12.39 -8.11 -11.66
N GLY A 206 -12.26 -7.96 -10.35
CA GLY A 206 -12.47 -9.05 -9.41
C GLY A 206 -13.91 -9.11 -8.86
N ALA A 207 -14.68 -8.05 -9.04
CA ALA A 207 -16.12 -8.01 -8.77
C ALA A 207 -16.91 -8.40 -10.03
#